data_fa75aff5aeb5b6650264cbbdfc8b60aa
#
_entry.id   fa75aff5aeb5b6650264cbbdfc8b60aa
#
_cell.length_a   1.000
_cell.length_b   1.000
_cell.length_c   1.000
_cell.angle_alpha   90.00
_cell.angle_beta   90.00
_cell.angle_gamma   90.00
#
_symmetry.space_group_name_H-M   'P 1'
#
loop_
_entity.id
_entity.type
_entity.pdbx_description
1 polymer ?
#
loop_
_entity_poly.entity_id
_entity_poly.type
_entity_poly.pdbx_seq_one_letter_code
_entity_poly.pdbx_strand_id
1 'polypeptide(L)'
;IANQFIASNFATYLIQNKLQTRRLQNGHTGQFVAIPMIANHVEVRAQKYLPLVRKASERYGIDESLILGIMQTESSFNPYAISYANAIGLMQVVPRTAGRDVFAMKGKSGQPSERYLYDPANNIDSGVSYLWLLQNQYLDGITNPTSKRFAMISAYNSGAGAVLRVFDNDKDEAI
;
A
#
# COMPACT_ATOMS: atom_id res chain seq x y z
N ILE A 1 0.36 -3.84 20.15
CA ILE A 1 1.33 -3.75 21.25
C ILE A 1 1.63 -2.28 21.48
N ALA A 2 1.36 -1.75 22.69
CA ALA A 2 1.29 -0.33 22.94
C ALA A 2 2.66 0.38 23.00
N ASN A 3 3.74 -0.32 23.36
CA ASN A 3 5.09 0.23 23.40
C ASN A 3 6.17 -0.88 23.33
N GLN A 4 7.42 -0.46 23.19
CA GLN A 4 8.56 -1.37 23.03
C GLN A 4 8.78 -2.29 24.23
N PHE A 5 8.51 -1.83 25.43
CA PHE A 5 8.65 -2.63 26.66
C PHE A 5 7.65 -3.81 26.68
N ILE A 6 6.39 -3.54 26.37
CA ILE A 6 5.35 -4.59 26.27
C ILE A 6 5.67 -5.55 25.13
N ALA A 7 6.16 -5.05 24.00
CA ALA A 7 6.58 -5.88 22.87
C ALA A 7 7.71 -6.83 23.26
N SER A 8 8.74 -6.33 23.95
CA SER A 8 9.89 -7.13 24.40
C SER A 8 9.46 -8.21 25.39
N ASN A 9 8.65 -7.87 26.39
CA ASN A 9 8.17 -8.83 27.38
C ASN A 9 7.30 -9.92 26.73
N PHE A 10 6.44 -9.53 25.79
CA PHE A 10 5.62 -10.48 25.05
C PHE A 10 6.47 -11.41 24.16
N ALA A 11 7.47 -10.87 23.46
CA ALA A 11 8.41 -11.67 22.67
C ALA A 11 9.16 -12.68 23.54
N THR A 12 9.66 -12.27 24.71
CA THR A 12 10.33 -13.15 25.67
C THR A 12 9.40 -14.28 26.15
N TYR A 13 8.17 -13.94 26.52
CA TYR A 13 7.15 -14.93 26.88
C TYR A 13 6.90 -15.94 25.75
N LEU A 14 6.78 -15.49 24.51
CA LEU A 14 6.51 -16.33 23.35
C LEU A 14 7.69 -17.28 23.08
N ILE A 15 8.92 -16.79 23.14
CA ILE A 15 10.14 -17.61 22.97
C ILE A 15 10.23 -18.70 24.04
N GLN A 16 9.93 -18.36 25.28
CA GLN A 16 10.02 -19.31 26.40
C GLN A 16 8.89 -20.36 26.40
N ASN A 17 7.70 -20.03 25.94
CA ASN A 17 6.51 -20.86 26.15
C ASN A 17 5.86 -21.38 24.84
N LYS A 18 6.18 -20.82 23.68
CA LYS A 18 5.48 -21.10 22.42
C LYS A 18 6.43 -21.37 21.25
N LEU A 19 7.74 -21.48 21.50
CA LEU A 19 8.72 -21.73 20.45
C LEU A 19 8.49 -23.11 19.83
N GLN A 20 8.44 -23.15 18.52
CA GLN A 20 8.30 -24.36 17.71
C GLN A 20 9.47 -24.46 16.73
N THR A 21 9.79 -25.66 16.31
CA THR A 21 10.82 -25.93 15.32
C THR A 21 10.24 -26.62 14.11
N ARG A 22 10.68 -26.22 12.92
CA ARG A 22 10.26 -26.83 11.66
C ARG A 22 11.47 -27.00 10.74
N ARG A 23 11.56 -28.15 10.08
CA ARG A 23 12.55 -28.37 9.01
C ARG A 23 12.10 -27.59 7.75
N LEU A 24 13.00 -26.76 7.24
CA LEU A 24 12.77 -25.96 6.03
C LEU A 24 13.13 -26.77 4.79
N GLN A 25 12.63 -26.34 3.61
CA GLN A 25 12.89 -27.01 2.33
C GLN A 25 14.36 -27.06 1.94
N ASN A 26 15.18 -26.11 2.45
CA ASN A 26 16.63 -26.08 2.24
C ASN A 26 17.42 -26.99 3.22
N GLY A 27 16.74 -27.84 4.00
CA GLY A 27 17.32 -28.77 4.93
C GLY A 27 17.70 -28.18 6.31
N HIS A 28 17.63 -26.85 6.48
CA HIS A 28 17.88 -26.20 7.77
C HIS A 28 16.68 -26.33 8.72
N THR A 29 16.94 -26.18 10.01
CA THR A 29 15.90 -26.10 11.04
C THR A 29 15.59 -24.63 11.36
N GLY A 30 14.35 -24.22 11.14
CA GLY A 30 13.86 -22.89 11.52
C GLY A 30 13.12 -22.95 12.86
N GLN A 31 13.30 -21.92 13.69
CA GLN A 31 12.51 -21.71 14.91
C GLN A 31 11.47 -20.63 14.65
N PHE A 32 10.24 -20.82 15.11
CA PHE A 32 9.15 -19.87 14.91
C PHE A 32 8.15 -19.92 16.06
N VAL A 33 7.34 -18.88 16.17
CA VAL A 33 6.20 -18.81 17.08
C VAL A 33 4.94 -18.55 16.27
N ALA A 34 3.92 -19.38 16.42
CA ALA A 34 2.60 -19.16 15.84
C ALA A 34 1.74 -18.34 16.80
N ILE A 35 1.31 -17.16 16.36
CA ILE A 35 0.44 -16.27 17.14
C ILE A 35 -0.91 -16.20 16.42
N PRO A 36 -1.99 -16.74 17.02
CA PRO A 36 -3.32 -16.60 16.42
C PRO A 36 -3.75 -15.12 16.42
N MET A 37 -4.26 -14.66 15.30
CA MET A 37 -4.83 -13.33 15.19
C MET A 37 -6.27 -13.33 15.72
N ILE A 38 -6.70 -12.22 16.33
CA ILE A 38 -8.12 -12.04 16.68
C ILE A 38 -8.98 -11.96 15.41
N ALA A 39 -10.24 -12.41 15.48
CA ALA A 39 -11.12 -12.51 14.30
C ALA A 39 -11.26 -11.18 13.53
N ASN A 40 -11.35 -10.05 14.24
CA ASN A 40 -11.49 -8.71 13.67
C ASN A 40 -10.19 -7.92 13.57
N HIS A 41 -9.04 -8.61 13.43
CA HIS A 41 -7.73 -7.94 13.42
C HIS A 41 -7.54 -6.97 12.23
N VAL A 42 -8.25 -7.18 11.14
CA VAL A 42 -8.21 -6.29 9.95
C VAL A 42 -8.88 -4.95 10.30
N GLU A 43 -10.10 -5.01 10.88
CA GLU A 43 -10.85 -3.81 11.29
C GLU A 43 -10.09 -3.02 12.35
N VAL A 44 -9.53 -3.71 13.36
CA VAL A 44 -8.74 -3.06 14.41
C VAL A 44 -7.50 -2.35 13.83
N ARG A 45 -6.84 -2.95 12.84
CA ARG A 45 -5.73 -2.28 12.14
C ARG A 45 -6.19 -1.11 11.30
N ALA A 46 -7.30 -1.25 10.55
CA ALA A 46 -7.87 -0.18 9.74
C ALA A 46 -8.22 1.05 10.57
N GLN A 47 -8.90 0.84 11.72
CA GLN A 47 -9.29 1.94 12.62
C GLN A 47 -8.12 2.82 13.05
N LYS A 48 -6.94 2.24 13.23
CA LYS A 48 -5.71 2.99 13.58
C LYS A 48 -5.36 4.07 12.56
N TYR A 49 -5.66 3.84 11.28
CA TYR A 49 -5.28 4.72 10.20
C TYR A 49 -6.41 5.62 9.68
N LEU A 50 -7.65 5.45 10.17
CA LEU A 50 -8.81 6.24 9.74
C LEU A 50 -8.58 7.76 9.78
N PRO A 51 -7.98 8.36 10.83
CA PRO A 51 -7.73 9.81 10.84
C PRO A 51 -6.81 10.27 9.70
N LEU A 52 -5.79 9.45 9.35
CA LEU A 52 -4.87 9.75 8.24
C LEU A 52 -5.55 9.58 6.89
N VAL A 53 -6.38 8.55 6.74
CA VAL A 53 -7.17 8.28 5.53
C VAL A 53 -8.14 9.43 5.27
N ARG A 54 -8.90 9.87 6.28
CA ARG A 54 -9.82 11.02 6.17
C ARG A 54 -9.11 12.29 5.71
N LYS A 55 -8.00 12.61 6.37
CA LYS A 55 -7.20 13.79 6.00
C LYS A 55 -6.70 13.73 4.56
N ALA A 56 -6.28 12.57 4.08
CA ALA A 56 -5.84 12.38 2.71
C ALA A 56 -7.02 12.42 1.73
N SER A 57 -8.14 11.77 2.06
CA SER A 57 -9.39 11.82 1.29
C SER A 57 -9.88 13.25 1.07
N GLU A 58 -9.99 14.04 2.13
CA GLU A 58 -10.37 15.45 2.07
C GLU A 58 -9.41 16.28 1.21
N ARG A 59 -8.09 16.03 1.35
CA ARG A 59 -7.06 16.78 0.62
C ARG A 59 -7.07 16.55 -0.88
N TYR A 60 -7.27 15.31 -1.30
CA TYR A 60 -7.12 14.88 -2.69
C TYR A 60 -8.44 14.55 -3.39
N GLY A 61 -9.57 14.58 -2.68
CA GLY A 61 -10.87 14.22 -3.23
C GLY A 61 -10.98 12.74 -3.64
N ILE A 62 -10.26 11.86 -2.97
CA ILE A 62 -10.31 10.40 -3.20
C ILE A 62 -11.16 9.75 -2.10
N ASP A 63 -12.09 8.90 -2.50
CA ASP A 63 -13.02 8.19 -1.61
C ASP A 63 -12.30 7.39 -0.52
N GLU A 64 -12.72 7.56 0.76
CA GLU A 64 -12.14 6.84 1.92
C GLU A 64 -12.22 5.33 1.75
N SER A 65 -13.34 4.81 1.22
CA SER A 65 -13.53 3.38 1.03
C SER A 65 -12.56 2.80 0.01
N LEU A 66 -12.24 3.56 -1.03
CA LEU A 66 -11.23 3.18 -2.02
C LEU A 66 -9.83 3.13 -1.41
N ILE A 67 -9.45 4.15 -0.64
CA ILE A 67 -8.15 4.20 0.06
C ILE A 67 -8.02 3.00 1.00
N LEU A 68 -9.03 2.72 1.82
CA LEU A 68 -9.04 1.59 2.74
C LEU A 68 -8.99 0.24 2.01
N GLY A 69 -9.73 0.10 0.90
CA GLY A 69 -9.71 -1.10 0.06
C GLY A 69 -8.33 -1.38 -0.53
N ILE A 70 -7.65 -0.34 -1.03
CA ILE A 70 -6.26 -0.45 -1.52
C ILE A 70 -5.33 -0.85 -0.38
N MET A 71 -5.38 -0.18 0.79
CA MET A 71 -4.53 -0.52 1.93
C MET A 71 -4.74 -1.97 2.40
N GLN A 72 -5.97 -2.46 2.37
CA GLN A 72 -6.28 -3.85 2.72
C GLN A 72 -5.66 -4.82 1.72
N THR A 73 -5.80 -4.56 0.44
CA THR A 73 -5.30 -5.41 -0.65
C THR A 73 -3.77 -5.41 -0.70
N GLU A 74 -3.16 -4.24 -0.59
CA GLU A 74 -1.71 -4.05 -0.76
C GLU A 74 -0.89 -4.57 0.43
N SER A 75 -1.36 -4.36 1.65
CA SER A 75 -0.55 -4.65 2.84
C SER A 75 -1.30 -5.30 3.99
N SER A 76 -2.62 -5.49 3.90
CA SER A 76 -3.48 -5.82 5.04
C SER A 76 -3.23 -4.88 6.23
N PHE A 77 -3.06 -3.59 5.95
CA PHE A 77 -2.73 -2.54 6.93
C PHE A 77 -1.40 -2.76 7.67
N ASN A 78 -0.42 -3.42 7.03
CA ASN A 78 0.93 -3.56 7.58
C ASN A 78 1.83 -2.41 7.10
N PRO A 79 2.26 -1.48 7.98
CA PRO A 79 3.09 -0.33 7.59
C PRO A 79 4.53 -0.74 7.21
N TYR A 80 4.93 -1.96 7.53
CA TYR A 80 6.28 -2.48 7.25
C TYR A 80 6.31 -3.49 6.10
N ALA A 81 5.22 -3.61 5.33
CA ALA A 81 5.17 -4.49 4.17
C ALA A 81 6.17 -4.02 3.10
N ILE A 82 6.91 -4.97 2.52
CA ILE A 82 7.80 -4.76 1.37
C ILE A 82 7.51 -5.85 0.37
N SER A 83 7.30 -5.49 -0.90
CA SER A 83 7.15 -6.43 -2.01
C SER A 83 8.49 -6.74 -2.69
N TYR A 84 8.52 -7.78 -3.54
CA TYR A 84 9.67 -8.07 -4.41
C TYR A 84 10.01 -6.93 -5.37
N ALA A 85 9.03 -6.09 -5.73
CA ALA A 85 9.23 -4.90 -6.56
C ALA A 85 9.67 -3.67 -5.76
N ASN A 86 10.05 -3.83 -4.47
CA ASN A 86 10.38 -2.76 -3.54
C ASN A 86 9.22 -1.75 -3.33
N ALA A 87 7.98 -2.19 -3.44
CA ALA A 87 6.85 -1.40 -2.96
C ALA A 87 6.81 -1.43 -1.43
N ILE A 88 6.55 -0.30 -0.79
CA ILE A 88 6.74 -0.10 0.66
C ILE A 88 5.47 0.37 1.34
N GLY A 89 5.18 -0.23 2.49
CA GLY A 89 4.24 0.25 3.50
C GLY A 89 2.78 0.01 3.19
N LEU A 90 1.90 0.78 3.83
CA LEU A 90 0.44 0.60 3.86
C LEU A 90 -0.19 0.56 2.47
N MET A 91 0.24 1.43 1.57
CA MET A 91 -0.27 1.57 0.20
C MET A 91 0.73 1.05 -0.86
N GLN A 92 1.77 0.30 -0.46
CA GLN A 92 2.76 -0.30 -1.36
C GLN A 92 3.30 0.68 -2.42
N VAL A 93 3.78 1.83 -1.95
CA VAL A 93 4.34 2.87 -2.83
C VAL A 93 5.73 2.45 -3.32
N VAL A 94 5.93 2.35 -4.63
CA VAL A 94 7.23 2.09 -5.23
C VAL A 94 8.02 3.39 -5.33
N PRO A 95 9.18 3.53 -4.63
CA PRO A 95 9.93 4.80 -4.57
C PRO A 95 10.31 5.35 -5.94
N ARG A 96 10.80 4.48 -6.85
CA ARG A 96 11.37 4.86 -8.15
C ARG A 96 10.35 5.25 -9.22
N THR A 97 9.07 4.94 -9.01
CA THR A 97 7.97 5.25 -9.94
C THR A 97 6.96 6.16 -9.25
N ALA A 98 5.90 5.61 -8.68
CA ALA A 98 4.85 6.38 -7.99
C ALA A 98 5.40 7.39 -6.96
N GLY A 99 6.40 6.98 -6.17
CA GLY A 99 7.06 7.87 -5.20
C GLY A 99 7.74 9.08 -5.84
N ARG A 100 8.48 8.87 -6.93
CA ARG A 100 9.13 9.94 -7.69
C ARG A 100 8.11 10.88 -8.33
N ASP A 101 7.05 10.33 -8.94
CA ASP A 101 6.02 11.14 -9.58
C ASP A 101 5.29 12.04 -8.57
N VAL A 102 4.98 11.48 -7.39
CA VAL A 102 4.41 12.23 -6.25
C VAL A 102 5.38 13.30 -5.74
N PHE A 103 6.69 13.01 -5.65
CA PHE A 103 7.67 14.00 -5.24
C PHE A 103 7.75 15.14 -6.25
N ALA A 104 7.79 14.84 -7.54
CA ALA A 104 7.77 15.85 -8.61
C ALA A 104 6.51 16.72 -8.54
N MET A 105 5.33 16.11 -8.37
CA MET A 105 4.07 16.83 -8.19
C MET A 105 4.11 17.81 -6.99
N LYS A 106 4.81 17.41 -5.92
CA LYS A 106 4.97 18.24 -4.69
C LYS A 106 6.14 19.22 -4.77
N GLY A 107 6.76 19.39 -5.93
CA GLY A 107 7.93 20.26 -6.12
C GLY A 107 9.20 19.77 -5.43
N LYS A 108 9.29 18.47 -5.11
CA LYS A 108 10.46 17.84 -4.52
C LYS A 108 11.27 17.13 -5.60
N SER A 109 12.61 17.17 -5.48
CA SER A 109 13.51 16.41 -6.35
C SER A 109 13.71 14.98 -5.84
N GLY A 110 14.06 14.06 -6.76
CA GLY A 110 14.40 12.68 -6.45
C GLY A 110 13.19 11.80 -6.11
N GLN A 111 13.35 10.91 -5.15
CA GLN A 111 12.34 9.94 -4.73
C GLN A 111 12.30 9.82 -3.21
N PRO A 112 11.17 9.37 -2.60
CA PRO A 112 11.10 9.15 -1.16
C PRO A 112 12.08 8.05 -0.73
N SER A 113 12.69 8.25 0.45
CA SER A 113 13.48 7.19 1.09
C SER A 113 12.56 6.11 1.67
N GLU A 114 13.10 4.91 1.91
CA GLU A 114 12.38 3.85 2.60
C GLU A 114 11.88 4.31 3.98
N ARG A 115 12.75 4.99 4.74
CA ARG A 115 12.38 5.54 6.05
C ARG A 115 11.18 6.50 5.97
N TYR A 116 11.12 7.31 4.92
CA TYR A 116 9.99 8.19 4.66
C TYR A 116 8.69 7.41 4.43
N LEU A 117 8.75 6.32 3.67
CA LEU A 117 7.60 5.49 3.33
C LEU A 117 7.18 4.50 4.42
N TYR A 118 8.02 4.21 5.42
CA TYR A 118 7.61 3.46 6.61
C TYR A 118 6.76 4.29 7.58
N ASP A 119 6.81 5.62 7.48
CA ASP A 119 5.91 6.48 8.24
C ASP A 119 4.49 6.40 7.66
N PRO A 120 3.48 6.02 8.46
CA PRO A 120 2.11 5.82 7.97
C PRO A 120 1.49 7.06 7.32
N ALA A 121 1.75 8.26 7.88
CA ALA A 121 1.20 9.51 7.35
C ALA A 121 1.80 9.83 5.98
N ASN A 122 3.11 9.69 5.84
CA ASN A 122 3.82 9.92 4.58
C ASN A 122 3.43 8.88 3.53
N ASN A 123 3.24 7.62 3.93
CA ASN A 123 2.87 6.54 3.02
C ASN A 123 1.47 6.73 2.46
N ILE A 124 0.47 6.96 3.34
CA ILE A 124 -0.91 7.22 2.94
C ILE A 124 -0.99 8.48 2.06
N ASP A 125 -0.35 9.58 2.47
CA ASP A 125 -0.32 10.81 1.69
C ASP A 125 0.34 10.60 0.30
N SER A 126 1.38 9.77 0.20
CA SER A 126 2.02 9.45 -1.09
C SER A 126 1.13 8.57 -1.97
N GLY A 127 0.54 7.51 -1.42
CA GLY A 127 -0.34 6.61 -2.18
C GLY A 127 -1.60 7.31 -2.69
N VAL A 128 -2.22 8.14 -1.84
CA VAL A 128 -3.42 8.92 -2.23
C VAL A 128 -3.07 10.04 -3.22
N SER A 129 -1.90 10.69 -3.06
CA SER A 129 -1.40 11.62 -4.09
C SER A 129 -1.21 10.94 -5.44
N TYR A 130 -0.73 9.70 -5.45
CA TYR A 130 -0.58 8.95 -6.69
C TYR A 130 -1.93 8.58 -7.32
N LEU A 131 -2.92 8.20 -6.52
CA LEU A 131 -4.30 8.03 -7.02
C LEU A 131 -4.84 9.32 -7.65
N TRP A 132 -4.56 10.46 -7.05
CA TRP A 132 -4.92 11.76 -7.63
C TRP A 132 -4.22 12.02 -8.96
N LEU A 133 -2.91 11.70 -9.08
CA LEU A 133 -2.17 11.79 -10.35
C LEU A 133 -2.78 10.89 -11.42
N LEU A 134 -3.11 9.66 -11.07
CA LEU A 134 -3.78 8.74 -11.98
C LEU A 134 -5.11 9.30 -12.47
N GLN A 135 -5.95 9.82 -11.57
CA GLN A 135 -7.26 10.33 -11.88
C GLN A 135 -7.23 11.61 -12.75
N ASN A 136 -6.30 12.53 -12.47
CA ASN A 136 -6.35 13.90 -13.01
C ASN A 136 -5.28 14.22 -14.05
N GLN A 137 -4.27 13.35 -14.22
CA GLN A 137 -3.20 13.56 -15.19
C GLN A 137 -3.03 12.38 -16.15
N TYR A 138 -2.86 11.15 -15.63
CA TYR A 138 -2.60 10.00 -16.50
C TYR A 138 -3.84 9.46 -17.22
N LEU A 139 -5.01 9.56 -16.61
CA LEU A 139 -6.28 9.02 -17.11
C LEU A 139 -7.32 10.12 -17.33
N ASP A 140 -6.88 11.35 -17.57
CA ASP A 140 -7.77 12.50 -17.75
C ASP A 140 -8.70 12.35 -18.97
N GLY A 141 -8.22 11.72 -20.05
CA GLY A 141 -9.00 11.42 -21.24
C GLY A 141 -10.18 10.46 -21.05
N ILE A 142 -10.25 9.70 -19.95
CA ILE A 142 -11.39 8.83 -19.66
C ILE A 142 -12.50 9.67 -19.04
N THR A 143 -13.58 9.92 -19.80
CA THR A 143 -14.69 10.80 -19.38
C THR A 143 -15.74 10.10 -18.54
N ASN A 144 -15.98 8.79 -18.74
CA ASN A 144 -16.95 8.04 -17.94
C ASN A 144 -16.40 7.81 -16.51
N PRO A 145 -17.11 8.26 -15.45
CA PRO A 145 -16.60 8.17 -14.07
C PRO A 145 -16.36 6.75 -13.59
N THR A 146 -17.23 5.81 -13.97
CA THR A 146 -17.11 4.39 -13.57
C THR A 146 -15.89 3.75 -14.24
N SER A 147 -15.74 3.95 -15.55
CA SER A 147 -14.57 3.46 -16.31
C SER A 147 -13.28 4.07 -15.78
N LYS A 148 -13.26 5.38 -15.48
CA LYS A 148 -12.12 6.07 -14.88
C LYS A 148 -11.74 5.46 -13.53
N ARG A 149 -12.72 5.17 -12.68
CA ARG A 149 -12.47 4.51 -11.36
C ARG A 149 -11.83 3.13 -11.52
N PHE A 150 -12.36 2.30 -12.44
CA PHE A 150 -11.75 0.98 -12.70
C PHE A 150 -10.36 1.10 -13.32
N ALA A 151 -10.17 1.98 -14.28
CA ALA A 151 -8.87 2.26 -14.89
C ALA A 151 -7.85 2.74 -13.84
N MET A 152 -8.25 3.61 -12.91
CA MET A 152 -7.41 4.09 -11.82
C MET A 152 -6.98 2.96 -10.88
N ILE A 153 -7.89 2.07 -10.48
CA ILE A 153 -7.58 0.90 -9.64
C ILE A 153 -6.60 -0.04 -10.37
N SER A 154 -6.86 -0.32 -11.65
CA SER A 154 -5.98 -1.14 -12.48
C SER A 154 -4.60 -0.50 -12.65
N ALA A 155 -4.56 0.81 -12.91
CA ALA A 155 -3.32 1.57 -13.09
C ALA A 155 -2.49 1.70 -11.79
N TYR A 156 -3.15 1.71 -10.64
CA TYR A 156 -2.44 1.68 -9.36
C TYR A 156 -1.61 0.40 -9.20
N ASN A 157 -2.16 -0.73 -9.62
CA ASN A 157 -1.50 -2.04 -9.54
C ASN A 157 -0.49 -2.27 -10.67
N SER A 158 -0.88 -2.01 -11.94
CA SER A 158 -0.09 -2.36 -13.13
C SER A 158 0.66 -1.20 -13.78
N GLY A 159 0.44 0.02 -13.29
CA GLY A 159 0.95 1.27 -13.88
C GLY A 159 0.06 1.83 -14.99
N ALA A 160 -0.02 3.18 -15.06
CA ALA A 160 -0.86 3.89 -16.02
C ALA A 160 -0.57 3.52 -17.49
N GLY A 161 0.71 3.36 -17.85
CA GLY A 161 1.12 2.99 -19.20
C GLY A 161 0.62 1.61 -19.66
N ALA A 162 0.44 0.66 -18.75
CA ALA A 162 -0.11 -0.65 -19.09
C ALA A 162 -1.61 -0.54 -19.42
N VAL A 163 -2.35 0.21 -18.62
CA VAL A 163 -3.79 0.46 -18.82
C VAL A 163 -4.04 1.24 -20.12
N LEU A 164 -3.28 2.32 -20.36
CA LEU A 164 -3.45 3.13 -21.57
C LEU A 164 -3.20 2.35 -22.85
N ARG A 165 -2.20 1.45 -22.87
CA ARG A 165 -1.97 0.60 -24.06
C ARG A 165 -3.15 -0.30 -24.41
N VAL A 166 -3.88 -0.80 -23.40
CA VAL A 166 -5.10 -1.60 -23.66
C VAL A 166 -6.16 -0.75 -24.35
N PHE A 167 -6.38 0.46 -23.89
CA PHE A 167 -7.36 1.37 -24.50
C PHE A 167 -6.94 1.90 -25.88
N ASP A 168 -5.63 2.02 -26.16
CA ASP A 168 -5.15 2.45 -27.49
C ASP A 168 -5.27 1.32 -28.51
N ASN A 169 -5.04 0.05 -28.12
CA ASN A 169 -5.21 -1.09 -29.01
C ASN A 169 -6.67 -1.31 -29.42
N ASP A 170 -7.64 -1.00 -28.54
CA ASP A 170 -9.06 -1.10 -28.89
C ASP A 170 -9.51 -0.06 -29.95
N LYS A 171 -8.72 1.00 -30.19
CA LYS A 171 -8.99 1.96 -31.27
C LYS A 171 -8.56 1.46 -32.65
N ASP A 172 -7.57 0.58 -32.72
CA ASP A 172 -7.07 0.01 -33.97
C ASP A 172 -7.92 -1.17 -34.48
N GLU A 173 -8.74 -1.79 -33.61
CA GLU A 173 -9.68 -2.87 -33.99
C GLU A 173 -11.09 -2.35 -34.39
N ALA A 174 -11.35 -1.06 -34.27
CA ALA A 174 -12.66 -0.43 -34.55
C ALA A 174 -12.73 0.28 -35.91
N ILE A 175 -11.88 -0.08 -36.89
CA ILE A 175 -11.91 0.40 -38.29
C ILE A 175 -12.37 -0.72 -39.23
#